data_1eb7856c92310db21e758ad2d680d5be
#
_entry.id   1eb7856c92310db21e758ad2d680d5be
#
_cell.length_a   1.000
_cell.length_b   1.000
_cell.length_c   1.000
_cell.angle_alpha   90.00
_cell.angle_beta   90.00
_cell.angle_gamma   90.00
#
_symmetry.space_group_name_H-M   'P 1'
#
loop_
_entity.id
_entity.type
_entity.pdbx_description
1 polymer ?
#
loop_
_entity_poly.entity_id
_entity_poly.type
_entity_poly.pdbx_seq_one_letter_code
_entity_poly.pdbx_strand_id
1 'polypeptide(L)'
;TRSDEIFKKSYEDMLAFFGSLWGDGALEKVLEWHLDMAKELGLVQHRGGHVEVDDLTLAEFLAMQAGQRRDLYLMSFLRREPLLGWMLDALRGVPEPGWVPLSRLRTLYRRRYMGNVFHRRYVRKSYYLPPSGFHDPNPPLEILQLAGLLESGLNTDGSHVRLSEAGRVFVSGEGYEQLESNDSVRFLLQPTFDVLAPVGLPLGILWKLGEIAELRRVDRASTYTLTRESVRGALDEGWRADELIGFLRDASAVGLPQNVESTVRDWVGRHGEIEFHDALVVTAAPERLAALRKVIDKLGMPHEELGNRAFAVA
;
A
#
# COMPACT_ATOMS: atom_id res chain seq x y z
N THR A 1 -4.12 -5.98 -26.41
CA THR A 1 -5.28 -6.03 -25.51
C THR A 1 -4.90 -5.36 -24.22
N ARG A 2 -5.47 -4.17 -24.01
CA ARG A 2 -5.18 -3.17 -22.96
C ARG A 2 -5.85 -3.46 -21.62
N SER A 3 -5.95 -4.70 -21.16
CA SER A 3 -6.70 -5.03 -19.93
C SER A 3 -5.94 -4.78 -18.62
N ASP A 4 -4.67 -4.39 -18.68
CA ASP A 4 -3.81 -4.28 -17.49
C ASP A 4 -3.42 -2.83 -17.15
N GLU A 5 -3.94 -1.86 -17.87
CA GLU A 5 -3.68 -0.44 -17.59
C GLU A 5 -4.76 0.12 -16.67
N ILE A 6 -4.35 0.79 -15.59
CA ILE A 6 -5.23 1.66 -14.80
C ILE A 6 -5.77 2.73 -15.72
N PHE A 7 -7.06 3.07 -15.60
CA PHE A 7 -7.63 4.17 -16.39
C PHE A 7 -6.79 5.43 -16.22
N LYS A 8 -6.46 6.06 -17.33
CA LYS A 8 -5.60 7.26 -17.38
C LYS A 8 -6.01 8.32 -16.34
N LYS A 9 -7.32 8.56 -16.18
CA LYS A 9 -7.83 9.51 -15.19
C LYS A 9 -7.50 9.09 -13.76
N SER A 10 -7.73 7.84 -13.36
CA SER A 10 -7.41 7.35 -12.01
C SER A 10 -5.91 7.41 -11.72
N TYR A 11 -5.08 7.18 -12.73
CA TYR A 11 -3.63 7.32 -12.62
C TYR A 11 -3.21 8.78 -12.45
N GLU A 12 -3.80 9.69 -13.23
CA GLU A 12 -3.57 11.13 -13.09
C GLU A 12 -4.02 11.65 -11.72
N ASP A 13 -5.17 11.18 -11.21
CA ASP A 13 -5.67 11.53 -9.88
C ASP A 13 -4.71 11.03 -8.77
N MET A 14 -4.17 9.82 -8.89
CA MET A 14 -3.15 9.29 -7.97
C MET A 14 -1.86 10.11 -8.02
N LEU A 15 -1.36 10.44 -9.22
CA LEU A 15 -0.17 11.28 -9.38
C LEU A 15 -0.38 12.65 -8.76
N ALA A 16 -1.53 13.27 -8.97
CA ALA A 16 -1.85 14.57 -8.38
C ALA A 16 -1.91 14.50 -6.85
N PHE A 17 -2.54 13.46 -6.30
CA PHE A 17 -2.62 13.23 -4.86
C PHE A 17 -1.23 13.05 -4.24
N PHE A 18 -0.43 12.11 -4.76
CA PHE A 18 0.91 11.86 -4.23
C PHE A 18 1.88 13.02 -4.51
N GLY A 19 1.75 13.71 -5.66
CA GLY A 19 2.53 14.90 -5.97
C GLY A 19 2.31 16.03 -4.97
N SER A 20 1.08 16.21 -4.50
CA SER A 20 0.76 17.18 -3.45
C SER A 20 1.42 16.85 -2.10
N LEU A 21 1.73 15.57 -1.85
CA LEU A 21 2.32 15.08 -0.60
C LEU A 21 3.86 15.05 -0.63
N TRP A 22 4.46 14.70 -1.76
CA TRP A 22 5.91 14.42 -1.86
C TRP A 22 6.66 15.33 -2.84
N GLY A 23 5.98 16.15 -3.65
CA GLY A 23 6.58 16.99 -4.68
C GLY A 23 6.87 16.24 -6.00
N ASP A 24 7.32 16.97 -7.03
CA ASP A 24 7.33 16.52 -8.44
C ASP A 24 8.51 15.59 -8.84
N GLY A 25 9.33 15.12 -7.92
CA GLY A 25 10.53 14.36 -8.28
C GLY A 25 10.27 12.87 -8.51
N ALA A 26 10.42 12.36 -9.73
CA ALA A 26 10.42 10.94 -10.11
C ALA A 26 9.22 10.10 -9.62
N LEU A 27 8.15 10.75 -9.17
CA LEU A 27 6.97 10.15 -8.55
C LEU A 27 6.28 9.14 -9.47
N GLU A 28 6.19 9.45 -10.77
CA GLU A 28 5.55 8.58 -11.77
C GLU A 28 6.19 7.19 -11.79
N LYS A 29 7.52 7.12 -11.89
CA LYS A 29 8.25 5.84 -11.88
C LYS A 29 8.12 5.09 -10.56
N VAL A 30 8.10 5.81 -9.45
CA VAL A 30 7.93 5.22 -8.12
C VAL A 30 6.54 4.63 -7.98
N LEU A 31 5.51 5.34 -8.43
CA LEU A 31 4.13 4.87 -8.39
C LEU A 31 3.92 3.65 -9.29
N GLU A 32 4.37 3.72 -10.55
CA GLU A 32 4.29 2.58 -11.48
C GLU A 32 4.96 1.34 -10.89
N TRP A 33 6.14 1.51 -10.33
CA TRP A 33 6.89 0.42 -9.74
C TRP A 33 6.17 -0.21 -8.54
N HIS A 34 5.58 0.60 -7.64
CA HIS A 34 4.80 0.08 -6.50
C HIS A 34 3.52 -0.63 -6.95
N LEU A 35 2.84 -0.11 -7.96
CA LEU A 35 1.67 -0.76 -8.54
C LEU A 35 2.00 -2.11 -9.17
N ASP A 36 3.10 -2.17 -9.90
CA ASP A 36 3.59 -3.43 -10.48
C ASP A 36 3.96 -4.44 -9.39
N MET A 37 4.58 -3.99 -8.31
CA MET A 37 4.89 -4.85 -7.17
C MET A 37 3.62 -5.32 -6.45
N ALA A 38 2.64 -4.45 -6.24
CA ALA A 38 1.36 -4.82 -5.64
C ALA A 38 0.62 -5.88 -6.47
N LYS A 39 0.65 -5.76 -7.81
CA LYS A 39 0.11 -6.79 -8.72
C LYS A 39 0.87 -8.12 -8.60
N GLU A 40 2.19 -8.08 -8.59
CA GLU A 40 3.03 -9.28 -8.51
C GLU A 40 2.86 -10.00 -7.17
N LEU A 41 2.66 -9.26 -6.09
CA LEU A 41 2.38 -9.80 -4.77
C LEU A 41 0.92 -10.26 -4.61
N GLY A 42 0.06 -10.02 -5.61
CA GLY A 42 -1.35 -10.37 -5.57
C GLY A 42 -2.20 -9.48 -4.66
N LEU A 43 -1.64 -8.36 -4.19
CA LEU A 43 -2.36 -7.39 -3.34
C LEU A 43 -3.46 -6.67 -4.10
N VAL A 44 -3.30 -6.55 -5.42
CA VAL A 44 -4.30 -5.98 -6.31
C VAL A 44 -4.49 -6.88 -7.53
N GLN A 45 -5.72 -6.93 -8.03
CA GLN A 45 -6.08 -7.73 -9.19
C GLN A 45 -6.98 -6.94 -10.15
N HIS A 46 -6.98 -7.34 -11.42
CA HIS A 46 -7.85 -6.75 -12.42
C HIS A 46 -9.16 -7.53 -12.52
N ARG A 47 -10.25 -6.85 -12.26
CA ARG A 47 -11.62 -7.38 -12.47
C ARG A 47 -12.46 -6.38 -13.23
N GLY A 48 -13.11 -6.83 -14.32
CA GLY A 48 -14.05 -6.00 -15.06
C GLY A 48 -13.49 -4.68 -15.64
N GLY A 49 -12.16 -4.58 -15.82
CA GLY A 49 -11.49 -3.36 -16.29
C GLY A 49 -11.08 -2.39 -15.18
N HIS A 50 -11.26 -2.77 -13.91
CA HIS A 50 -10.85 -2.02 -12.73
C HIS A 50 -9.74 -2.74 -11.99
N VAL A 51 -8.93 -1.98 -11.24
CA VAL A 51 -7.97 -2.52 -10.28
C VAL A 51 -8.67 -2.56 -8.93
N GLU A 52 -8.74 -3.75 -8.36
CA GLU A 52 -9.36 -3.98 -7.06
C GLU A 52 -8.32 -4.53 -6.09
N VAL A 53 -8.46 -4.19 -4.82
CA VAL A 53 -7.65 -4.75 -3.75
C VAL A 53 -8.14 -6.17 -3.47
N ASP A 54 -7.21 -7.11 -3.29
CA ASP A 54 -7.53 -8.44 -2.80
C ASP A 54 -7.45 -8.44 -1.27
N ASP A 55 -8.60 -8.33 -0.62
CA ASP A 55 -8.70 -8.13 0.82
C ASP A 55 -8.06 -9.27 1.62
N LEU A 56 -8.15 -10.51 1.14
CA LEU A 56 -7.58 -11.67 1.83
C LEU A 56 -6.04 -11.61 1.77
N THR A 57 -5.48 -11.42 0.59
CA THR A 57 -4.03 -11.32 0.40
C THR A 57 -3.47 -10.09 1.12
N LEU A 58 -4.22 -8.98 1.11
CA LEU A 58 -3.83 -7.77 1.85
C LEU A 58 -3.83 -8.03 3.36
N ALA A 59 -4.86 -8.68 3.92
CA ALA A 59 -4.92 -9.01 5.35
C ALA A 59 -3.74 -9.90 5.77
N GLU A 60 -3.40 -10.92 4.98
CA GLU A 60 -2.23 -11.77 5.20
C GLU A 60 -0.93 -10.95 5.16
N PHE A 61 -0.78 -10.08 4.16
CA PHE A 61 0.40 -9.22 4.03
C PHE A 61 0.55 -8.24 5.20
N LEU A 62 -0.54 -7.63 5.66
CA LEU A 62 -0.54 -6.72 6.80
C LEU A 62 -0.24 -7.43 8.12
N ALA A 63 -0.63 -8.71 8.26
CA ALA A 63 -0.33 -9.54 9.43
C ALA A 63 1.13 -10.01 9.52
N MET A 64 1.89 -9.99 8.41
CA MET A 64 3.30 -10.35 8.41
C MET A 64 4.13 -9.39 9.25
N GLN A 65 5.25 -9.87 9.81
CA GLN A 65 6.26 -9.01 10.41
C GLN A 65 6.91 -8.09 9.36
N ALA A 66 7.37 -6.92 9.77
CA ALA A 66 7.97 -5.94 8.86
C ALA A 66 9.13 -6.51 8.02
N GLY A 67 9.99 -7.33 8.63
CA GLY A 67 11.07 -8.02 7.93
C GLY A 67 10.57 -8.98 6.85
N GLN A 68 9.54 -9.75 7.14
CA GLN A 68 8.94 -10.68 6.19
C GLN A 68 8.32 -9.95 4.99
N ARG A 69 7.57 -8.86 5.22
CA ARG A 69 7.02 -8.01 4.15
C ARG A 69 8.11 -7.43 3.26
N ARG A 70 9.15 -6.87 3.88
CA ARG A 70 10.31 -6.33 3.16
C ARG A 70 10.95 -7.40 2.28
N ASP A 71 11.18 -8.59 2.82
CA ASP A 71 11.86 -9.66 2.11
C ASP A 71 11.01 -10.21 0.97
N LEU A 72 9.69 -10.34 1.17
CA LEU A 72 8.76 -10.72 0.12
C LEU A 72 8.81 -9.74 -1.05
N TYR A 73 8.78 -8.44 -0.75
CA TYR A 73 8.90 -7.37 -1.72
C TYR A 73 10.25 -7.40 -2.46
N LEU A 74 11.35 -7.58 -1.73
CA LEU A 74 12.68 -7.64 -2.31
C LEU A 74 12.91 -8.89 -3.16
N MET A 75 12.41 -10.04 -2.75
CA MET A 75 12.51 -11.27 -3.53
C MET A 75 11.78 -11.14 -4.87
N SER A 76 10.63 -10.50 -4.89
CA SER A 76 9.91 -10.20 -6.12
C SER A 76 10.73 -9.29 -7.03
N PHE A 77 11.32 -8.23 -6.48
CA PHE A 77 12.22 -7.33 -7.21
C PHE A 77 13.47 -8.06 -7.75
N LEU A 78 14.14 -8.86 -6.94
CA LEU A 78 15.36 -9.59 -7.32
C LEU A 78 15.11 -10.66 -8.40
N ARG A 79 13.88 -11.19 -8.51
CA ARG A 79 13.50 -12.07 -9.63
C ARG A 79 13.59 -11.35 -10.98
N ARG A 80 13.26 -10.05 -11.00
CA ARG A 80 13.35 -9.20 -12.20
C ARG A 80 14.79 -8.77 -12.47
N GLU A 81 15.59 -8.58 -11.39
CA GLU A 81 16.96 -8.07 -11.41
C GLU A 81 17.97 -9.07 -10.80
N PRO A 82 18.20 -10.23 -11.42
CA PRO A 82 19.03 -11.30 -10.85
C PRO A 82 20.49 -10.87 -10.57
N LEU A 83 20.99 -9.84 -11.26
CA LEU A 83 22.33 -9.32 -11.04
C LEU A 83 22.47 -8.59 -9.71
N LEU A 84 21.38 -8.00 -9.18
CA LEU A 84 21.40 -7.41 -7.84
C LEU A 84 21.49 -8.49 -6.75
N GLY A 85 20.79 -9.62 -6.91
CA GLY A 85 20.93 -10.77 -6.02
C GLY A 85 22.37 -11.28 -5.99
N TRP A 86 22.99 -11.47 -7.17
CA TRP A 86 24.40 -11.83 -7.26
C TRP A 86 25.32 -10.80 -6.57
N MET A 87 25.01 -9.51 -6.67
CA MET A 87 25.80 -8.46 -6.04
C MET A 87 25.68 -8.48 -4.51
N LEU A 88 24.49 -8.72 -3.97
CA LEU A 88 24.27 -8.91 -2.54
C LEU A 88 25.07 -10.11 -2.02
N ASP A 89 25.05 -11.23 -2.74
CA ASP A 89 25.86 -12.41 -2.41
C ASP A 89 27.36 -12.11 -2.43
N ALA A 90 27.83 -11.31 -3.41
CA ALA A 90 29.23 -10.91 -3.49
C ALA A 90 29.63 -10.01 -2.29
N LEU A 91 28.74 -9.14 -1.83
CA LEU A 91 28.96 -8.31 -0.64
C LEU A 91 28.97 -9.12 0.65
N ARG A 92 28.20 -10.22 0.74
CA ARG A 92 28.22 -11.13 1.87
C ARG A 92 29.61 -11.73 2.10
N GLY A 93 30.34 -12.00 1.04
CA GLY A 93 31.71 -12.55 1.11
C GLY A 93 32.79 -11.53 1.49
N VAL A 94 32.45 -10.26 1.71
CA VAL A 94 33.43 -9.22 2.08
C VAL A 94 33.69 -9.26 3.59
N PRO A 95 34.96 -9.42 4.03
CA PRO A 95 35.27 -9.41 5.48
C PRO A 95 34.88 -8.09 6.15
N GLU A 96 34.50 -8.16 7.43
CA GLU A 96 34.21 -6.95 8.22
C GLU A 96 35.40 -5.98 8.23
N PRO A 97 35.15 -4.66 8.15
CA PRO A 97 33.86 -3.96 8.27
C PRO A 97 33.01 -3.91 7.01
N GLY A 98 33.31 -4.70 5.98
CA GLY A 98 32.47 -4.94 4.82
C GLY A 98 32.37 -3.78 3.80
N TRP A 99 33.10 -2.70 3.98
CA TRP A 99 33.07 -1.53 3.08
C TRP A 99 33.75 -1.81 1.74
N VAL A 100 33.04 -1.57 0.66
CA VAL A 100 33.53 -1.71 -0.72
C VAL A 100 33.39 -0.39 -1.45
N PRO A 101 34.46 0.07 -2.16
CA PRO A 101 34.34 1.24 -3.01
C PRO A 101 33.22 1.07 -4.05
N LEU A 102 32.31 2.02 -4.14
CA LEU A 102 31.17 1.98 -5.07
C LEU A 102 31.65 1.85 -6.53
N SER A 103 32.76 2.46 -6.89
CA SER A 103 33.38 2.35 -8.21
C SER A 103 33.77 0.92 -8.56
N ARG A 104 34.30 0.17 -7.57
CA ARG A 104 34.65 -1.24 -7.75
C ARG A 104 33.42 -2.11 -7.94
N LEU A 105 32.38 -1.88 -7.14
CA LEU A 105 31.11 -2.61 -7.23
C LEU A 105 30.44 -2.37 -8.60
N ARG A 106 30.40 -1.12 -9.06
CA ARG A 106 29.91 -0.74 -10.39
C ARG A 106 30.68 -1.45 -11.51
N THR A 107 32.00 -1.52 -11.40
CA THR A 107 32.84 -2.18 -12.40
C THR A 107 32.56 -3.68 -12.46
N LEU A 108 32.41 -4.35 -11.32
CA LEU A 108 32.06 -5.77 -11.24
C LEU A 108 30.66 -6.03 -11.81
N TYR A 109 29.69 -5.20 -11.48
CA TYR A 109 28.33 -5.28 -12.02
C TYR A 109 28.33 -5.14 -13.53
N ARG A 110 28.98 -4.12 -14.10
CA ARG A 110 29.11 -3.93 -15.56
C ARG A 110 29.73 -5.12 -16.25
N ARG A 111 30.81 -5.68 -15.70
CA ARG A 111 31.44 -6.88 -16.27
C ARG A 111 30.48 -8.06 -16.29
N ARG A 112 29.75 -8.28 -15.20
CA ARG A 112 28.77 -9.37 -15.14
C ARG A 112 27.58 -9.15 -16.07
N TYR A 113 27.09 -7.91 -16.15
CA TYR A 113 26.03 -7.50 -17.08
C TYR A 113 26.44 -7.78 -18.52
N MET A 114 27.60 -7.30 -18.93
CA MET A 114 28.11 -7.52 -20.28
C MET A 114 28.31 -9.00 -20.58
N GLY A 115 28.85 -9.77 -19.64
CA GLY A 115 29.00 -11.23 -19.78
C GLY A 115 27.65 -11.92 -20.01
N ASN A 116 26.61 -11.56 -19.30
CA ASN A 116 25.27 -12.11 -19.49
C ASN A 116 24.65 -11.71 -20.84
N VAL A 117 24.82 -10.47 -21.26
CA VAL A 117 24.33 -9.96 -22.56
C VAL A 117 25.02 -10.71 -23.71
N PHE A 118 26.36 -10.86 -23.66
CA PHE A 118 27.11 -11.60 -24.68
C PHE A 118 26.74 -13.08 -24.70
N HIS A 119 26.65 -13.73 -23.52
CA HIS A 119 26.28 -15.14 -23.45
C HIS A 119 24.90 -15.42 -24.06
N ARG A 120 23.90 -14.62 -23.74
CA ARG A 120 22.55 -14.73 -24.31
C ARG A 120 22.51 -14.50 -25.81
N ARG A 121 23.34 -13.59 -26.33
CA ARG A 121 23.43 -13.26 -27.76
C ARG A 121 24.06 -14.36 -28.58
N TYR A 122 25.07 -15.06 -28.06
CA TYR A 122 25.80 -16.10 -28.77
C TYR A 122 25.19 -17.50 -28.66
N VAL A 123 24.60 -17.83 -27.51
CA VAL A 123 24.07 -19.18 -27.23
C VAL A 123 22.64 -19.39 -27.73
N ARG A 124 21.84 -18.35 -27.81
CA ARG A 124 20.40 -18.44 -28.16
C ARG A 124 20.08 -17.66 -29.43
N LYS A 125 20.69 -17.60 -30.47
CA LYS A 125 20.26 -16.97 -31.77
C LYS A 125 18.90 -16.18 -31.74
N SER A 126 18.46 -15.79 -30.58
CA SER A 126 17.22 -15.07 -30.29
C SER A 126 17.57 -13.66 -29.86
N TYR A 127 17.11 -12.69 -30.62
CA TYR A 127 17.23 -11.27 -30.36
C TYR A 127 16.28 -10.90 -29.18
N TYR A 128 16.57 -11.43 -28.00
CA TYR A 128 15.92 -10.93 -26.78
C TYR A 128 16.70 -9.70 -26.33
N LEU A 129 16.17 -8.54 -26.65
CA LEU A 129 16.51 -7.31 -25.94
C LEU A 129 16.10 -7.53 -24.47
N PRO A 130 16.90 -7.11 -23.48
CA PRO A 130 16.44 -7.08 -22.11
C PRO A 130 15.13 -6.30 -22.06
N PRO A 131 14.22 -6.61 -21.11
CA PRO A 131 12.96 -5.89 -20.98
C PRO A 131 13.24 -4.40 -21.04
N SER A 132 12.48 -3.70 -21.86
CA SER A 132 12.61 -2.28 -22.12
C SER A 132 12.57 -1.54 -20.80
N GLY A 133 13.69 -1.02 -20.33
CA GLY A 133 13.79 -0.24 -19.10
C GLY A 133 15.18 -0.19 -18.47
N PHE A 134 16.01 -1.21 -18.63
CA PHE A 134 17.34 -1.23 -18.03
C PHE A 134 18.45 -1.20 -19.12
N HIS A 135 18.68 -0.02 -19.68
CA HIS A 135 19.81 0.21 -20.57
C HIS A 135 21.03 0.78 -19.83
N ASP A 136 20.88 1.10 -18.56
CA ASP A 136 21.99 1.61 -17.75
C ASP A 136 22.78 0.43 -17.16
N PRO A 137 24.07 0.28 -17.50
CA PRO A 137 24.94 -0.72 -16.91
C PRO A 137 25.33 -0.38 -15.46
N ASN A 138 24.71 0.60 -14.84
CA ASN A 138 24.87 0.91 -13.41
C ASN A 138 23.84 0.15 -12.58
N PRO A 139 24.24 -0.44 -11.45
CA PRO A 139 23.30 -1.11 -10.57
C PRO A 139 22.33 -0.09 -9.95
N PRO A 140 21.02 -0.35 -9.92
CA PRO A 140 20.04 0.49 -9.24
C PRO A 140 20.12 0.30 -7.72
N LEU A 141 21.20 0.82 -7.12
CA LEU A 141 21.49 0.63 -5.69
C LEU A 141 20.52 1.38 -4.78
N GLU A 142 19.89 2.44 -5.28
CA GLU A 142 18.93 3.26 -4.54
C GLU A 142 17.81 2.40 -3.93
N ILE A 143 17.35 1.40 -4.65
CA ILE A 143 16.30 0.50 -4.18
C ILE A 143 16.77 -0.35 -3.00
N LEU A 144 18.00 -0.88 -3.08
CA LEU A 144 18.57 -1.66 -1.98
C LEU A 144 18.88 -0.78 -0.76
N GLN A 145 19.22 0.49 -0.98
CA GLN A 145 19.42 1.48 0.08
C GLN A 145 18.07 1.88 0.73
N LEU A 146 17.05 2.18 -0.09
CA LEU A 146 15.70 2.48 0.40
C LEU A 146 15.09 1.30 1.18
N ALA A 147 15.36 0.07 0.72
CA ALA A 147 14.98 -1.14 1.44
C ALA A 147 15.80 -1.41 2.71
N GLY A 148 16.79 -0.56 3.01
CA GLY A 148 17.62 -0.70 4.18
C GLY A 148 18.64 -1.86 4.14
N LEU A 149 18.89 -2.46 2.96
CA LEU A 149 19.85 -3.56 2.83
C LEU A 149 21.28 -3.08 2.68
N LEU A 150 21.50 -1.86 2.18
CA LEU A 150 22.81 -1.27 1.98
C LEU A 150 22.96 0.01 2.78
N GLU A 151 24.12 0.16 3.39
CA GLU A 151 24.60 1.42 3.95
C GLU A 151 25.59 2.08 2.99
N SER A 152 25.56 3.40 2.95
CA SER A 152 26.50 4.22 2.19
C SER A 152 27.38 5.03 3.12
N GLY A 153 28.64 5.13 2.80
CA GLY A 153 29.60 5.99 3.46
C GLY A 153 30.44 6.78 2.47
N LEU A 154 30.94 7.93 2.88
CA LEU A 154 31.84 8.77 2.12
C LEU A 154 33.15 8.88 2.86
N ASN A 155 34.27 8.62 2.17
CA ASN A 155 35.60 8.87 2.67
C ASN A 155 36.43 9.69 1.65
N THR A 156 37.73 9.88 1.90
CA THR A 156 38.66 10.61 1.00
C THR A 156 38.76 10.01 -0.39
N ASP A 157 38.52 8.69 -0.52
CA ASP A 157 38.63 7.95 -1.78
C ASP A 157 37.29 7.83 -2.52
N GLY A 158 36.22 8.43 -1.98
CA GLY A 158 34.89 8.46 -2.59
C GLY A 158 33.83 7.67 -1.83
N SER A 159 32.74 7.37 -2.52
CA SER A 159 31.60 6.65 -1.95
C SER A 159 31.90 5.16 -1.78
N HIS A 160 31.50 4.63 -0.63
CA HIS A 160 31.60 3.21 -0.26
C HIS A 160 30.21 2.69 0.10
N VAL A 161 30.03 1.40 -0.04
CA VAL A 161 28.79 0.68 0.35
C VAL A 161 29.14 -0.59 1.11
N ARG A 162 28.25 -1.01 2.00
CA ARG A 162 28.31 -2.32 2.66
C ARG A 162 26.89 -2.85 2.89
N LEU A 163 26.77 -4.13 3.20
CA LEU A 163 25.53 -4.67 3.73
C LEU A 163 25.24 -4.04 5.11
N SER A 164 24.01 -3.59 5.30
CA SER A 164 23.50 -3.25 6.63
C SER A 164 23.29 -4.52 7.45
N GLU A 165 22.92 -4.40 8.72
CA GLU A 165 22.49 -5.54 9.52
C GLU A 165 21.30 -6.26 8.88
N ALA A 166 20.27 -5.51 8.47
CA ALA A 166 19.14 -6.04 7.74
C ALA A 166 19.54 -6.71 6.40
N GLY A 167 20.54 -6.15 5.70
CA GLY A 167 21.08 -6.76 4.50
C GLY A 167 21.79 -8.09 4.75
N ARG A 168 22.53 -8.20 5.84
CA ARG A 168 23.17 -9.47 6.24
C ARG A 168 22.14 -10.53 6.59
N VAL A 169 21.11 -10.17 7.38
CA VAL A 169 20.00 -11.07 7.71
C VAL A 169 19.28 -11.52 6.45
N PHE A 170 18.98 -10.61 5.54
CA PHE A 170 18.32 -10.94 4.27
C PHE A 170 19.11 -11.95 3.42
N VAL A 171 20.43 -11.74 3.27
CA VAL A 171 21.29 -12.60 2.44
C VAL A 171 21.61 -13.94 3.11
N SER A 172 21.70 -13.97 4.44
CA SER A 172 21.93 -15.23 5.20
C SER A 172 20.66 -16.03 5.38
N GLY A 173 19.50 -15.38 5.47
CA GLY A 173 18.23 -15.99 5.88
C GLY A 173 18.12 -16.27 7.37
N GLU A 174 19.05 -15.75 8.17
CA GLU A 174 19.15 -16.00 9.62
C GLU A 174 19.23 -14.68 10.41
N GLY A 175 18.75 -14.67 11.63
CA GLY A 175 18.88 -13.51 12.53
C GLY A 175 17.74 -12.51 12.47
N TYR A 176 16.58 -12.89 11.93
CA TYR A 176 15.40 -12.00 11.87
C TYR A 176 14.92 -11.55 13.26
N GLU A 177 15.07 -12.40 14.27
CA GLU A 177 14.71 -12.10 15.65
C GLU A 177 15.56 -10.98 16.29
N GLN A 178 16.73 -10.69 15.70
CA GLN A 178 17.63 -9.62 16.14
C GLN A 178 17.24 -8.26 15.56
N LEU A 179 16.45 -8.25 14.50
CA LEU A 179 15.93 -7.01 13.92
C LEU A 179 14.83 -6.45 14.82
N GLU A 180 14.93 -5.17 15.17
CA GLU A 180 13.95 -4.52 16.04
C GLU A 180 12.52 -4.65 15.47
N SER A 181 11.58 -5.08 16.33
CA SER A 181 10.16 -5.04 16.05
C SER A 181 9.63 -3.66 16.41
N ASN A 182 8.95 -3.02 15.46
CA ASN A 182 8.29 -1.73 15.67
C ASN A 182 6.85 -1.86 16.21
N ASP A 183 6.48 -3.03 16.74
CA ASP A 183 5.10 -3.32 17.16
C ASP A 183 4.63 -2.45 18.35
N SER A 184 5.58 -1.86 19.09
CA SER A 184 5.30 -0.92 20.20
C SER A 184 5.09 0.51 19.75
N VAL A 185 5.43 0.87 18.51
CA VAL A 185 5.25 2.24 18.00
C VAL A 185 3.78 2.55 17.85
N ARG A 186 3.39 3.72 18.36
CA ARG A 186 2.01 4.22 18.36
C ARG A 186 1.95 5.60 17.74
N PHE A 187 0.81 6.00 17.20
CA PHE A 187 0.59 7.37 16.76
C PHE A 187 0.23 8.29 17.93
N LEU A 188 0.35 9.59 17.73
CA LEU A 188 -0.09 10.60 18.67
C LEU A 188 -1.36 11.26 18.14
N LEU A 189 -2.49 11.05 18.84
CA LEU A 189 -3.76 11.72 18.54
C LEU A 189 -3.89 13.00 19.37
N GLN A 190 -4.00 14.13 18.67
CA GLN A 190 -4.12 15.44 19.30
C GLN A 190 -5.59 15.86 19.50
N PRO A 191 -5.88 16.72 20.48
CA PRO A 191 -7.23 17.29 20.66
C PRO A 191 -7.73 18.10 19.45
N THR A 192 -6.84 18.49 18.53
CA THR A 192 -7.15 19.16 17.25
C THR A 192 -7.63 18.22 16.15
N PHE A 193 -7.82 16.92 16.45
CA PHE A 193 -8.14 15.85 15.50
C PHE A 193 -6.99 15.46 14.57
N ASP A 194 -5.81 16.03 14.77
CA ASP A 194 -4.62 15.64 14.03
C ASP A 194 -3.98 14.37 14.63
N VAL A 195 -3.57 13.46 13.78
CA VAL A 195 -2.88 12.22 14.11
C VAL A 195 -1.48 12.28 13.55
N LEU A 196 -0.49 12.28 14.41
CA LEU A 196 0.92 12.23 14.02
C LEU A 196 1.38 10.78 14.01
N ALA A 197 1.60 10.23 12.83
CA ALA A 197 2.07 8.88 12.59
C ALA A 197 3.60 8.89 12.40
N PRO A 198 4.39 8.42 13.38
CA PRO A 198 5.84 8.41 13.27
C PRO A 198 6.33 7.38 12.27
N VAL A 199 7.57 7.54 11.79
CA VAL A 199 8.26 6.51 11.01
C VAL A 199 8.35 5.23 11.85
N GLY A 200 8.07 4.08 11.22
CA GLY A 200 8.08 2.79 11.90
C GLY A 200 6.76 2.41 12.57
N LEU A 201 5.69 3.21 12.41
CA LEU A 201 4.34 2.78 12.81
C LEU A 201 4.00 1.46 12.09
N PRO A 202 3.50 0.42 12.81
CA PRO A 202 3.12 -0.84 12.19
C PRO A 202 2.17 -0.63 11.00
N LEU A 203 2.45 -1.31 9.88
CA LEU A 203 1.73 -1.08 8.63
C LEU A 203 0.22 -1.33 8.77
N GLY A 204 -0.19 -2.32 9.58
CA GLY A 204 -1.61 -2.57 9.84
C GLY A 204 -2.30 -1.42 10.58
N ILE A 205 -1.59 -0.71 11.47
CA ILE A 205 -2.11 0.50 12.13
C ILE A 205 -2.17 1.65 11.12
N LEU A 206 -1.12 1.81 10.31
CA LEU A 206 -1.06 2.86 9.28
C LEU A 206 -2.16 2.69 8.24
N TRP A 207 -2.42 1.44 7.82
CA TRP A 207 -3.51 1.11 6.90
C TRP A 207 -4.87 1.51 7.48
N LYS A 208 -5.21 1.01 8.67
CA LYS A 208 -6.47 1.35 9.36
C LYS A 208 -6.62 2.86 9.60
N LEU A 209 -5.51 3.54 9.89
CA LEU A 209 -5.54 5.00 10.02
C LEU A 209 -5.89 5.68 8.70
N GLY A 210 -5.39 5.17 7.56
CA GLY A 210 -5.72 5.68 6.23
C GLY A 210 -7.19 5.48 5.84
N GLU A 211 -7.87 4.47 6.39
CA GLU A 211 -9.31 4.24 6.15
C GLU A 211 -10.21 5.24 6.91
N ILE A 212 -9.78 5.72 8.08
CA ILE A 212 -10.61 6.55 8.96
C ILE A 212 -10.22 8.03 9.02
N ALA A 213 -9.06 8.41 8.47
CA ALA A 213 -8.51 9.75 8.55
C ALA A 213 -7.86 10.17 7.21
N GLU A 214 -7.94 11.45 6.90
CA GLU A 214 -7.37 12.02 5.70
C GLU A 214 -5.87 12.29 5.87
N LEU A 215 -5.04 11.76 4.98
CA LEU A 215 -3.62 12.06 4.92
C LEU A 215 -3.40 13.50 4.44
N ARG A 216 -2.79 14.35 5.27
CA ARG A 216 -2.55 15.76 4.99
C ARG A 216 -1.12 16.05 4.58
N ARG A 217 -0.18 15.34 5.16
CA ARG A 217 1.26 15.61 4.94
C ARG A 217 2.07 14.35 5.18
N VAL A 218 3.10 14.17 4.34
CA VAL A 218 4.14 13.16 4.52
C VAL A 218 5.48 13.86 4.71
N ASP A 219 6.12 13.61 5.85
CA ASP A 219 7.44 14.13 6.20
C ASP A 219 8.14 13.08 7.08
N ARG A 220 9.01 13.48 8.03
CA ARG A 220 9.57 12.61 9.07
C ARG A 220 8.50 11.92 9.93
N ALA A 221 7.35 12.52 10.03
CA ALA A 221 6.13 11.89 10.52
C ALA A 221 4.99 12.26 9.57
N SER A 222 4.12 11.31 9.26
CA SER A 222 2.92 11.58 8.47
C SER A 222 1.86 12.22 9.36
N THR A 223 1.17 13.22 8.84
CA THR A 223 0.05 13.86 9.53
C THR A 223 -1.25 13.49 8.86
N TYR A 224 -2.16 12.91 9.64
CA TYR A 224 -3.54 12.65 9.24
C TYR A 224 -4.47 13.55 10.04
N THR A 225 -5.66 13.80 9.53
CA THR A 225 -6.70 14.55 10.24
C THR A 225 -7.99 13.75 10.21
N LEU A 226 -8.58 13.54 11.39
CA LEU A 226 -9.93 12.98 11.50
C LEU A 226 -10.93 14.07 11.12
N THR A 227 -11.73 13.81 10.10
CA THR A 227 -12.82 14.69 9.68
C THR A 227 -14.15 13.95 9.80
N ARG A 228 -15.26 14.71 9.79
CA ARG A 228 -16.58 14.09 9.76
C ARG A 228 -16.76 13.22 8.53
N GLU A 229 -16.24 13.70 7.40
CA GLU A 229 -16.31 13.05 6.10
C GLU A 229 -15.50 11.75 6.09
N SER A 230 -14.28 11.74 6.64
CA SER A 230 -13.44 10.52 6.70
C SER A 230 -14.04 9.45 7.61
N VAL A 231 -14.58 9.87 8.79
CA VAL A 231 -15.26 8.95 9.71
C VAL A 231 -16.53 8.37 9.07
N ARG A 232 -17.31 9.21 8.37
CA ARG A 232 -18.50 8.75 7.65
C ARG A 232 -18.12 7.74 6.54
N GLY A 233 -17.12 8.06 5.73
CA GLY A 233 -16.62 7.16 4.70
C GLY A 233 -16.24 5.80 5.25
N ALA A 234 -15.53 5.76 6.38
CA ALA A 234 -15.18 4.52 7.05
C ALA A 234 -16.41 3.69 7.48
N LEU A 235 -17.45 4.35 8.01
CA LEU A 235 -18.70 3.69 8.37
C LEU A 235 -19.45 3.15 7.14
N ASP A 236 -19.44 3.90 6.03
CA ASP A 236 -20.03 3.48 4.75
C ASP A 236 -19.28 2.25 4.18
N GLU A 237 -17.97 2.11 4.45
CA GLU A 237 -17.13 0.97 4.08
C GLU A 237 -17.19 -0.20 5.07
N GLY A 238 -18.02 -0.10 6.12
CA GLY A 238 -18.33 -1.20 7.03
C GLY A 238 -17.63 -1.15 8.39
N TRP A 239 -16.91 -0.10 8.73
CA TRP A 239 -16.40 0.08 10.09
C TRP A 239 -17.53 0.22 11.09
N ARG A 240 -17.38 -0.44 12.24
CA ARG A 240 -18.32 -0.29 13.34
C ARG A 240 -17.87 0.82 14.28
N ALA A 241 -18.83 1.54 14.84
CA ALA A 241 -18.59 2.65 15.78
C ALA A 241 -17.63 2.30 16.92
N ASP A 242 -17.88 1.17 17.59
CA ASP A 242 -17.06 0.74 18.74
C ASP A 242 -15.67 0.28 18.30
N GLU A 243 -15.54 -0.29 17.12
CA GLU A 243 -14.27 -0.69 16.54
C GLU A 243 -13.40 0.52 16.22
N LEU A 244 -13.97 1.55 15.57
CA LEU A 244 -13.29 2.79 15.25
C LEU A 244 -12.78 3.50 16.51
N ILE A 245 -13.63 3.66 17.53
CA ILE A 245 -13.27 4.30 18.79
C ILE A 245 -12.24 3.46 19.56
N GLY A 246 -12.40 2.14 19.57
CA GLY A 246 -11.44 1.21 20.16
C GLY A 246 -10.07 1.32 19.49
N PHE A 247 -10.02 1.31 18.17
CA PHE A 247 -8.79 1.48 17.41
C PHE A 247 -8.07 2.79 17.73
N LEU A 248 -8.80 3.93 17.75
CA LEU A 248 -8.21 5.23 18.09
C LEU A 248 -7.62 5.25 19.49
N ARG A 249 -8.29 4.59 20.46
CA ARG A 249 -7.82 4.50 21.84
C ARG A 249 -6.60 3.61 21.98
N ASP A 250 -6.61 2.43 21.38
CA ASP A 250 -5.59 1.38 21.58
C ASP A 250 -4.30 1.65 20.79
N ALA A 251 -4.43 2.28 19.62
CA ALA A 251 -3.29 2.59 18.76
C ALA A 251 -2.67 3.97 19.03
N SER A 252 -3.28 4.79 19.88
CA SER A 252 -2.72 6.09 20.31
C SER A 252 -1.78 5.94 21.50
N ALA A 253 -0.62 6.61 21.45
CA ALA A 253 0.36 6.62 22.53
C ALA A 253 -0.15 7.31 23.82
N VAL A 254 -1.08 8.24 23.69
CA VAL A 254 -1.66 9.02 24.81
C VAL A 254 -3.12 8.68 25.08
N GLY A 255 -3.64 7.64 24.43
CA GLY A 255 -5.06 7.29 24.47
C GLY A 255 -5.93 8.23 23.63
N LEU A 256 -7.22 8.24 23.89
CA LEU A 256 -8.21 9.01 23.12
C LEU A 256 -8.61 10.29 23.90
N PRO A 257 -8.31 11.51 23.39
CA PRO A 257 -8.73 12.75 24.03
C PRO A 257 -10.26 12.82 24.13
N GLN A 258 -10.78 13.28 25.30
CA GLN A 258 -12.21 13.29 25.59
C GLN A 258 -13.04 14.07 24.57
N ASN A 259 -12.54 15.22 24.12
CA ASN A 259 -13.22 16.03 23.10
C ASN A 259 -13.28 15.32 21.74
N VAL A 260 -12.24 14.58 21.36
CA VAL A 260 -12.22 13.78 20.12
C VAL A 260 -13.21 12.63 20.26
N GLU A 261 -13.18 11.89 21.38
CA GLU A 261 -14.12 10.79 21.62
C GLU A 261 -15.57 11.25 21.55
N SER A 262 -15.92 12.35 22.24
CA SER A 262 -17.29 12.86 22.23
C SER A 262 -17.75 13.32 20.84
N THR A 263 -16.86 13.97 20.09
CA THR A 263 -17.19 14.44 18.74
C THR A 263 -17.31 13.28 17.74
N VAL A 264 -16.39 12.33 17.80
CA VAL A 264 -16.47 11.13 16.93
C VAL A 264 -17.74 10.33 17.24
N ARG A 265 -18.13 10.18 18.51
CA ARG A 265 -19.40 9.54 18.89
C ARG A 265 -20.63 10.29 18.34
N ASP A 266 -20.60 11.63 18.33
CA ASP A 266 -21.67 12.43 17.72
C ASP A 266 -21.74 12.22 16.20
N TRP A 267 -20.58 12.19 15.50
CA TRP A 267 -20.54 11.92 14.07
C TRP A 267 -21.09 10.54 13.73
N VAL A 268 -20.68 9.54 14.48
CA VAL A 268 -21.15 8.14 14.32
C VAL A 268 -22.63 8.02 14.63
N GLY A 269 -23.12 8.66 15.70
CA GLY A 269 -24.54 8.61 16.10
C GLY A 269 -25.49 9.22 15.07
N ARG A 270 -24.99 10.11 14.23
CA ARG A 270 -25.76 10.73 13.12
C ARG A 270 -25.60 9.99 11.78
N HIS A 271 -24.80 8.94 11.74
CA HIS A 271 -24.65 8.11 10.56
C HIS A 271 -25.93 7.27 10.37
N GLY A 272 -26.49 7.31 9.17
CA GLY A 272 -27.73 6.59 8.86
C GLY A 272 -29.03 7.31 9.28
N GLU A 273 -28.96 8.55 9.87
CA GLU A 273 -30.19 9.34 10.13
C GLU A 273 -30.95 9.68 8.84
N ILE A 274 -30.23 9.78 7.70
CA ILE A 274 -30.82 10.01 6.37
C ILE A 274 -30.11 9.07 5.39
N GLU A 275 -30.87 8.19 4.78
CA GLU A 275 -30.38 7.27 3.76
C GLU A 275 -31.06 7.57 2.43
N PHE A 276 -30.28 7.58 1.34
CA PHE A 276 -30.79 7.67 -0.02
C PHE A 276 -30.71 6.27 -0.66
N HIS A 277 -31.89 5.75 -1.00
CA HIS A 277 -31.98 4.49 -1.71
C HIS A 277 -32.30 4.72 -3.17
N ASP A 278 -31.57 4.08 -4.07
CA ASP A 278 -31.94 3.99 -5.49
C ASP A 278 -32.93 2.82 -5.61
N ALA A 279 -34.21 3.13 -5.74
CA ALA A 279 -35.25 2.17 -5.78
C ALA A 279 -36.29 2.48 -6.90
N LEU A 280 -36.81 1.43 -7.50
CA LEU A 280 -37.93 1.56 -8.44
C LEU A 280 -39.23 1.78 -7.66
N VAL A 281 -39.81 2.97 -7.79
CA VAL A 281 -41.12 3.24 -7.18
C VAL A 281 -42.26 2.78 -8.09
N VAL A 282 -43.02 1.78 -7.64
CA VAL A 282 -44.19 1.26 -8.34
C VAL A 282 -45.46 1.80 -7.68
N THR A 283 -46.24 2.53 -8.42
CA THR A 283 -47.52 3.08 -7.95
C THR A 283 -48.74 2.32 -8.51
N ALA A 284 -49.75 2.14 -7.70
CA ALA A 284 -51.01 1.53 -8.12
C ALA A 284 -52.21 2.20 -7.47
N ALA A 285 -53.36 2.05 -8.09
CA ALA A 285 -54.60 2.44 -7.46
C ALA A 285 -54.83 1.60 -6.19
N PRO A 286 -55.43 2.17 -5.12
CA PRO A 286 -55.57 1.47 -3.84
C PRO A 286 -56.17 0.05 -3.92
N GLU A 287 -57.14 -0.13 -4.83
CA GLU A 287 -57.83 -1.41 -5.03
C GLU A 287 -56.89 -2.51 -5.61
N ARG A 288 -55.78 -2.11 -6.24
CA ARG A 288 -54.83 -2.98 -6.90
C ARG A 288 -53.57 -3.25 -6.07
N LEU A 289 -53.34 -2.51 -5.00
CA LEU A 289 -52.15 -2.64 -4.18
C LEU A 289 -51.96 -4.04 -3.59
N ALA A 290 -53.03 -4.66 -3.09
CA ALA A 290 -53.01 -6.01 -2.54
C ALA A 290 -52.63 -7.08 -3.58
N ALA A 291 -53.05 -6.89 -4.84
CA ALA A 291 -52.69 -7.79 -5.93
C ALA A 291 -51.24 -7.57 -6.36
N LEU A 292 -50.78 -6.32 -6.40
CA LEU A 292 -49.41 -5.97 -6.73
C LEU A 292 -48.44 -6.51 -5.68
N ARG A 293 -48.73 -6.36 -4.37
CA ARG A 293 -47.95 -6.93 -3.29
C ARG A 293 -47.74 -8.45 -3.46
N LYS A 294 -48.80 -9.21 -3.74
CA LYS A 294 -48.70 -10.64 -4.00
C LYS A 294 -47.79 -10.99 -5.17
N VAL A 295 -47.74 -10.14 -6.18
CA VAL A 295 -46.85 -10.34 -7.35
C VAL A 295 -45.40 -10.05 -6.97
N ILE A 296 -45.12 -8.99 -6.24
CA ILE A 296 -43.77 -8.60 -5.78
C ILE A 296 -43.23 -9.69 -4.82
N ASP A 297 -44.08 -10.15 -3.85
CA ASP A 297 -43.74 -11.24 -2.94
C ASP A 297 -43.42 -12.53 -3.69
N LYS A 298 -44.24 -12.88 -4.71
CA LYS A 298 -44.03 -14.07 -5.54
C LYS A 298 -42.75 -14.02 -6.36
N LEU A 299 -42.31 -12.83 -6.76
CA LEU A 299 -41.05 -12.58 -7.47
C LEU A 299 -39.84 -12.57 -6.52
N GLY A 300 -40.07 -12.59 -5.20
CA GLY A 300 -38.98 -12.52 -4.20
C GLY A 300 -38.25 -11.22 -4.18
N MET A 301 -38.85 -10.12 -4.68
CA MET A 301 -38.20 -8.82 -4.74
C MET A 301 -38.31 -8.11 -3.38
N PRO A 302 -37.20 -7.66 -2.79
CA PRO A 302 -37.23 -6.83 -1.59
C PRO A 302 -38.06 -5.56 -1.87
N HIS A 303 -39.00 -5.23 -0.98
CA HIS A 303 -39.83 -4.05 -1.17
C HIS A 303 -40.24 -3.42 0.17
N GLU A 304 -40.49 -2.12 0.12
CA GLU A 304 -41.01 -1.33 1.22
C GLU A 304 -42.30 -0.59 0.79
N GLU A 305 -43.30 -0.55 1.66
CA GLU A 305 -44.53 0.20 1.41
C GLU A 305 -44.33 1.70 1.64
N LEU A 306 -44.48 2.51 0.59
CA LEU A 306 -44.44 3.96 0.65
C LEU A 306 -45.85 4.53 0.72
N GLY A 307 -46.44 4.48 1.92
CA GLY A 307 -47.82 4.91 2.16
C GLY A 307 -48.85 3.97 1.50
N ASN A 308 -50.01 4.51 1.11
CA ASN A 308 -51.15 3.72 0.64
C ASN A 308 -51.29 3.63 -0.91
N ARG A 309 -50.24 3.97 -1.65
CA ARG A 309 -50.30 4.02 -3.13
C ARG A 309 -49.05 3.57 -3.85
N ALA A 310 -47.97 3.26 -3.13
CA ALA A 310 -46.67 2.96 -3.74
C ALA A 310 -45.87 1.91 -2.96
N PHE A 311 -45.00 1.21 -3.68
CA PHE A 311 -43.93 0.38 -3.13
C PHE A 311 -42.59 0.86 -3.69
N ALA A 312 -41.56 0.92 -2.84
CA ALA A 312 -40.17 0.93 -3.29
C ALA A 312 -39.72 -0.52 -3.48
N VAL A 313 -39.13 -0.83 -4.61
CA VAL A 313 -38.63 -2.17 -4.95
C VAL A 313 -37.15 -2.00 -5.28
N ALA A 314 -36.29 -2.75 -4.57
CA ALA A 314 -34.83 -2.70 -4.75
C ALA A 314 -34.37 -3.59 -5.92
#